data_02a3da3b3790efa86f963536ec412b51
#
_entry.id   02a3da3b3790efa86f963536ec412b51
#
_cell.length_a   1.000
_cell.length_b   1.000
_cell.length_c   1.000
_cell.angle_alpha   90.00
_cell.angle_beta   90.00
_cell.angle_gamma   90.00
#
_symmetry.space_group_name_H-M   'P 1'
#
loop_
_entity.id
_entity.type
_entity.pdbx_description
1 polymer ?
#
loop_
_entity_poly.entity_id
_entity_poly.type
_entity_poly.pdbx_seq_one_letter_code
_entity_poly.pdbx_strand_id
1 'polypeptide(L)'
;SALAESFSALMLSLGASLVVLAIIAGIDLAYAIHKHTKKLKMSPQELKDEHKQSEGSPEVKSRIRRLQMEASRRASEQGAAVEQAGDATAIITNPTHFAVALKYVPGEMKAPVILAMGRGKIAERIIAKGEESEVTIFRSPLLARALYFTSEIGQEINDGVYTAVAAVLAYVFRLDRGETPPEPMFEIPSELQFDEFGKALKGN
;
A
#
# COMPACT_ATOMS: atom_id res chain seq x y z
N SER A 1 -22.20 -54.80 79.22
CA SER A 1 -23.56 -54.36 79.39
C SER A 1 -24.10 -54.06 77.95
N ALA A 2 -25.35 -54.38 77.73
CA ALA A 2 -26.02 -54.22 76.38
C ALA A 2 -25.83 -52.82 75.77
N LEU A 3 -25.78 -51.75 76.53
CA LEU A 3 -25.55 -50.37 76.10
C LEU A 3 -24.14 -50.18 75.48
N ALA A 4 -23.11 -50.80 76.01
CA ALA A 4 -21.74 -50.68 75.47
C ALA A 4 -21.59 -51.45 74.17
N GLU A 5 -22.25 -52.57 74.01
CA GLU A 5 -22.26 -53.38 72.81
C GLU A 5 -23.06 -52.66 71.67
N SER A 6 -24.21 -52.03 72.00
CA SER A 6 -24.98 -51.24 71.09
C SER A 6 -24.20 -49.99 70.60
N PHE A 7 -23.48 -49.34 71.47
CA PHE A 7 -22.63 -48.17 71.14
C PHE A 7 -21.47 -48.55 70.24
N SER A 8 -20.82 -49.70 70.51
CA SER A 8 -19.73 -50.18 69.67
C SER A 8 -20.16 -50.57 68.29
N ALA A 9 -21.35 -51.23 68.17
CA ALA A 9 -21.93 -51.56 66.89
C ALA A 9 -22.30 -50.31 66.07
N LEU A 10 -22.82 -49.29 66.75
CA LEU A 10 -23.18 -48.02 66.10
C LEU A 10 -21.92 -47.27 65.63
N MET A 11 -20.85 -47.26 66.41
CA MET A 11 -19.59 -46.67 65.97
C MET A 11 -18.93 -47.41 64.81
N LEU A 12 -19.01 -48.74 64.84
CA LEU A 12 -18.50 -49.57 63.75
C LEU A 12 -19.28 -49.34 62.41
N SER A 13 -20.60 -49.25 62.51
CA SER A 13 -21.40 -48.95 61.34
C SER A 13 -21.19 -47.57 60.75
N LEU A 14 -21.01 -46.57 61.64
CA LEU A 14 -20.68 -45.21 61.27
C LEU A 14 -19.27 -45.13 60.62
N GLY A 15 -18.29 -45.82 61.19
CA GLY A 15 -16.96 -45.92 60.61
C GLY A 15 -16.96 -46.60 59.24
N ALA A 16 -17.69 -47.70 59.09
CA ALA A 16 -17.83 -48.39 57.83
C ALA A 16 -18.49 -47.46 56.74
N SER A 17 -19.52 -46.73 57.11
CA SER A 17 -20.18 -45.77 56.26
C SER A 17 -19.25 -44.66 55.80
N LEU A 18 -18.42 -44.12 56.69
CA LEU A 18 -17.42 -43.07 56.36
C LEU A 18 -16.37 -43.58 55.35
N VAL A 19 -15.92 -44.82 55.51
CA VAL A 19 -14.95 -45.42 54.59
C VAL A 19 -15.56 -45.60 53.22
N VAL A 20 -16.82 -46.06 53.10
CA VAL A 20 -17.50 -46.18 51.81
C VAL A 20 -17.67 -44.82 51.16
N LEU A 21 -18.11 -43.80 51.90
CA LEU A 21 -18.24 -42.41 51.38
C LEU A 21 -16.90 -41.86 50.93
N ALA A 22 -15.82 -42.13 51.66
CA ALA A 22 -14.50 -41.68 51.25
C ALA A 22 -14.02 -42.32 49.94
N ILE A 23 -14.32 -43.60 49.73
CA ILE A 23 -14.00 -44.28 48.48
C ILE A 23 -14.80 -43.69 47.32
N ILE A 24 -16.09 -43.47 47.51
CA ILE A 24 -16.96 -42.84 46.46
C ILE A 24 -16.46 -41.45 46.12
N ALA A 25 -16.19 -40.63 47.13
CA ALA A 25 -15.66 -39.28 46.94
C ALA A 25 -14.32 -39.28 46.19
N GLY A 26 -13.43 -40.24 46.50
CA GLY A 26 -12.15 -40.38 45.79
C GLY A 26 -12.33 -40.73 44.30
N ILE A 27 -13.28 -41.64 43.99
CA ILE A 27 -13.58 -42.01 42.60
C ILE A 27 -14.19 -40.82 41.86
N ASP A 28 -15.12 -40.09 42.46
CA ASP A 28 -15.76 -38.93 41.86
C ASP A 28 -14.76 -37.82 41.59
N LEU A 29 -13.83 -37.56 42.54
CA LEU A 29 -12.77 -36.58 42.37
C LEU A 29 -11.85 -36.98 41.20
N ALA A 30 -11.41 -38.23 41.13
CA ALA A 30 -10.55 -38.70 40.04
C ALA A 30 -11.28 -38.61 38.68
N TYR A 31 -12.56 -38.94 38.62
CA TYR A 31 -13.36 -38.78 37.41
C TYR A 31 -13.55 -37.32 37.01
N ALA A 32 -13.84 -36.46 37.97
CA ALA A 32 -13.97 -35.00 37.73
C ALA A 32 -12.69 -34.39 37.17
N ILE A 33 -11.53 -34.72 37.74
CA ILE A 33 -10.24 -34.30 37.23
C ILE A 33 -9.97 -34.77 35.81
N HIS A 34 -10.23 -36.08 35.58
CA HIS A 34 -10.04 -36.66 34.24
C HIS A 34 -10.93 -35.99 33.18
N LYS A 35 -12.19 -35.78 33.50
CA LYS A 35 -13.16 -35.11 32.63
C LYS A 35 -12.77 -33.63 32.35
N HIS A 36 -12.30 -32.95 33.38
CA HIS A 36 -11.87 -31.53 33.24
C HIS A 36 -10.61 -31.44 32.39
N THR A 37 -9.61 -32.30 32.63
CA THR A 37 -8.37 -32.34 31.84
C THR A 37 -8.62 -32.69 30.38
N LYS A 38 -9.59 -33.62 30.11
CA LYS A 38 -9.95 -33.98 28.74
C LYS A 38 -10.62 -32.83 27.98
N LYS A 39 -11.40 -31.97 28.66
CA LYS A 39 -12.00 -30.77 28.07
C LYS A 39 -11.01 -29.68 27.77
N LEU A 40 -9.90 -29.58 28.53
CA LEU A 40 -8.84 -28.59 28.38
C LEU A 40 -7.80 -29.00 27.32
N LYS A 41 -7.74 -30.27 26.95
CA LYS A 41 -6.85 -30.75 25.88
C LYS A 41 -7.46 -30.40 24.53
N MET A 42 -6.89 -29.43 23.85
CA MET A 42 -7.22 -29.11 22.46
C MET A 42 -6.90 -30.29 21.55
N SER A 43 -7.74 -30.52 20.58
CA SER A 43 -7.46 -31.53 19.57
C SER A 43 -6.29 -31.07 18.68
N PRO A 44 -5.52 -31.99 18.07
CA PRO A 44 -4.47 -31.61 17.13
C PRO A 44 -4.98 -30.77 15.94
N GLN A 45 -6.26 -30.86 15.63
CA GLN A 45 -6.92 -30.04 14.61
C GLN A 45 -7.21 -28.63 15.11
N GLU A 46 -7.76 -28.49 16.32
CA GLU A 46 -7.99 -27.17 16.94
C GLU A 46 -6.69 -26.39 17.12
N LEU A 47 -5.60 -27.07 17.52
CA LEU A 47 -4.28 -26.46 17.63
C LEU A 47 -3.76 -25.97 16.27
N LYS A 48 -3.98 -26.72 15.18
CA LYS A 48 -3.63 -26.28 13.82
C LYS A 48 -4.46 -25.09 13.35
N ASP A 49 -5.74 -25.08 13.71
CA ASP A 49 -6.64 -24.00 13.30
C ASP A 49 -6.37 -22.71 14.11
N GLU A 50 -6.02 -22.84 15.39
CA GLU A 50 -5.55 -21.73 16.22
C GLU A 50 -4.21 -21.15 15.72
N HIS A 51 -3.25 -22.01 15.34
CA HIS A 51 -2.01 -21.58 14.69
C HIS A 51 -2.27 -20.87 13.36
N LYS A 52 -3.21 -21.35 12.55
CA LYS A 52 -3.60 -20.65 11.31
C LYS A 52 -4.26 -19.30 11.56
N GLN A 53 -5.06 -19.19 12.61
CA GLN A 53 -5.73 -17.92 12.97
C GLN A 53 -4.77 -16.92 13.60
N SER A 54 -3.86 -17.38 14.47
CA SER A 54 -2.94 -16.48 15.20
C SER A 54 -1.72 -16.06 14.37
N GLU A 55 -1.19 -16.91 13.49
CA GLU A 55 -0.03 -16.60 12.64
C GLU A 55 -0.39 -16.13 11.22
N GLY A 56 -1.65 -16.14 10.84
CA GLY A 56 -2.12 -15.93 9.47
C GLY A 56 -1.78 -17.11 8.55
N SER A 57 -2.62 -17.36 7.54
CA SER A 57 -2.31 -18.44 6.60
C SER A 57 -1.01 -18.12 5.84
N PRO A 58 -0.20 -19.14 5.46
CA PRO A 58 0.99 -18.94 4.63
C PRO A 58 0.70 -18.15 3.35
N GLU A 59 -0.51 -18.25 2.84
CA GLU A 59 -1.01 -17.51 1.68
C GLU A 59 -1.13 -16.01 1.97
N VAL A 60 -1.63 -15.62 3.14
CA VAL A 60 -1.72 -14.21 3.56
C VAL A 60 -0.33 -13.61 3.76
N LYS A 61 0.59 -14.34 4.43
CA LYS A 61 1.99 -13.91 4.57
C LYS A 61 2.67 -13.75 3.20
N SER A 62 2.47 -14.69 2.28
CA SER A 62 3.04 -14.61 0.93
C SER A 62 2.47 -13.44 0.12
N ARG A 63 1.16 -13.17 0.24
CA ARG A 63 0.50 -12.04 -0.41
C ARG A 63 1.01 -10.69 0.14
N ILE A 64 1.11 -10.56 1.47
CA ILE A 64 1.67 -9.37 2.11
C ILE A 64 3.12 -9.15 1.64
N ARG A 65 3.94 -10.21 1.62
CA ARG A 65 5.33 -10.11 1.16
C ARG A 65 5.44 -9.71 -0.31
N ARG A 66 4.57 -10.23 -1.18
CA ARG A 66 4.50 -9.80 -2.60
C ARG A 66 4.13 -8.33 -2.71
N LEU A 67 3.08 -7.87 -2.00
CA LEU A 67 2.68 -6.47 -2.00
C LEU A 67 3.79 -5.54 -1.47
N GLN A 68 4.51 -5.95 -0.43
CA GLN A 68 5.66 -5.21 0.09
C GLN A 68 6.81 -5.13 -0.92
N MET A 69 7.13 -6.24 -1.60
CA MET A 69 8.15 -6.25 -2.64
C MET A 69 7.76 -5.37 -3.84
N GLU A 70 6.51 -5.44 -4.30
CA GLU A 70 6.01 -4.59 -5.37
C GLU A 70 6.03 -3.11 -4.98
N ALA A 71 5.61 -2.77 -3.75
CA ALA A 71 5.67 -1.40 -3.24
C ALA A 71 7.12 -0.89 -3.15
N SER A 72 8.04 -1.73 -2.65
CA SER A 72 9.47 -1.39 -2.57
C SER A 72 10.08 -1.19 -3.96
N ARG A 73 9.75 -2.06 -4.92
CA ARG A 73 10.21 -1.93 -6.31
C ARG A 73 9.71 -0.65 -6.95
N ARG A 74 8.41 -0.34 -6.82
CA ARG A 74 7.82 0.91 -7.33
C ARG A 74 8.48 2.14 -6.70
N ALA A 75 8.73 2.12 -5.40
CA ALA A 75 9.41 3.22 -4.72
C ALA A 75 10.86 3.42 -5.21
N SER A 76 11.58 2.32 -5.50
CA SER A 76 12.94 2.37 -6.06
C SER A 76 12.94 2.89 -7.50
N GLU A 77 12.02 2.40 -8.34
CA GLU A 77 11.87 2.86 -9.74
C GLU A 77 11.51 4.36 -9.79
N GLN A 78 10.58 4.80 -8.92
CA GLN A 78 10.25 6.23 -8.80
C GLN A 78 11.41 7.06 -8.27
N GLY A 79 12.21 6.53 -7.32
CA GLY A 79 13.40 7.20 -6.81
C GLY A 79 14.45 7.41 -7.91
N ALA A 80 14.71 6.38 -8.71
CA ALA A 80 15.63 6.46 -9.86
C ALA A 80 15.12 7.45 -10.92
N ALA A 81 13.81 7.45 -11.19
CA ALA A 81 13.20 8.39 -12.13
C ALA A 81 13.31 9.85 -11.66
N VAL A 82 13.21 10.12 -10.35
CA VAL A 82 13.40 11.48 -9.81
C VAL A 82 14.78 12.03 -10.14
N GLU A 83 15.83 11.22 -10.05
CA GLU A 83 17.19 11.66 -10.41
C GLU A 83 17.29 12.00 -11.91
N GLN A 84 16.59 11.28 -12.78
CA GLN A 84 16.54 11.56 -14.21
C GLN A 84 15.78 12.86 -14.55
N ALA A 85 14.99 13.41 -13.62
CA ALA A 85 14.30 14.67 -13.85
C ALA A 85 15.25 15.83 -14.07
N GLY A 86 16.50 15.75 -13.59
CA GLY A 86 17.57 16.73 -13.88
C GLY A 86 18.00 16.76 -15.36
N ASP A 87 17.77 15.68 -16.11
CA ASP A 87 18.09 15.59 -17.55
C ASP A 87 16.89 15.95 -18.45
N ALA A 88 15.80 16.44 -17.86
CA ALA A 88 14.61 16.81 -18.59
C ALA A 88 14.77 18.08 -19.41
N THR A 89 14.06 18.19 -20.53
CA THR A 89 13.95 19.43 -21.30
C THR A 89 12.98 20.41 -20.62
N ALA A 90 11.92 19.89 -20.02
CA ALA A 90 10.95 20.68 -19.28
C ALA A 90 10.25 19.84 -18.21
N ILE A 91 9.82 20.50 -17.14
CA ILE A 91 8.96 19.89 -16.11
C ILE A 91 7.61 20.60 -16.11
N ILE A 92 6.54 19.83 -16.37
CA ILE A 92 5.18 20.35 -16.35
C ILE A 92 4.55 20.06 -14.99
N THR A 93 4.01 21.08 -14.33
CA THR A 93 3.56 20.97 -12.95
C THR A 93 2.11 21.39 -12.75
N ASN A 94 1.45 20.68 -11.82
CA ASN A 94 0.36 21.19 -11.02
C ASN A 94 0.90 21.35 -9.59
N PRO A 95 1.26 22.58 -9.17
CA PRO A 95 1.97 22.79 -7.91
C PRO A 95 1.35 22.00 -6.76
N THR A 96 2.19 21.38 -5.92
CA THR A 96 1.84 20.53 -4.78
C THR A 96 1.17 19.18 -5.11
N HIS A 97 0.66 18.98 -6.33
CA HIS A 97 -0.09 17.77 -6.67
C HIS A 97 0.64 16.86 -7.65
N PHE A 98 1.09 17.37 -8.79
CA PHE A 98 1.69 16.58 -9.86
C PHE A 98 2.89 17.28 -10.49
N ALA A 99 3.90 16.49 -10.85
CA ALA A 99 5.00 16.92 -11.70
C ALA A 99 5.33 15.83 -12.73
N VAL A 100 5.58 16.23 -13.95
CA VAL A 100 5.96 15.37 -15.07
C VAL A 100 7.16 15.97 -15.77
N ALA A 101 8.28 15.26 -15.76
CA ALA A 101 9.52 15.62 -16.42
C ALA A 101 9.56 15.00 -17.82
N LEU A 102 9.72 15.86 -18.83
CA LEU A 102 9.72 15.50 -20.24
C LEU A 102 11.10 15.68 -20.83
N LYS A 103 11.53 14.74 -21.66
CA LYS A 103 12.72 14.87 -22.49
C LYS A 103 12.35 14.89 -23.96
N TYR A 104 12.90 15.84 -24.69
CA TYR A 104 12.78 15.92 -26.13
C TYR A 104 14.04 16.55 -26.72
N VAL A 105 14.66 15.86 -27.68
CA VAL A 105 15.81 16.35 -28.42
C VAL A 105 15.39 16.49 -29.89
N PRO A 106 15.26 17.73 -30.40
CA PRO A 106 14.87 17.99 -31.78
C PRO A 106 15.87 17.34 -32.76
N GLY A 107 15.34 16.59 -33.72
CA GLY A 107 16.15 15.88 -34.74
C GLY A 107 16.64 14.50 -34.35
N GLU A 108 16.63 14.13 -33.08
CA GLU A 108 17.02 12.81 -32.59
C GLU A 108 15.80 11.96 -32.16
N MET A 109 14.82 12.62 -31.52
CA MET A 109 13.62 11.94 -30.99
C MET A 109 12.39 12.26 -31.84
N LYS A 110 11.56 11.26 -32.10
CA LYS A 110 10.31 11.41 -32.84
C LYS A 110 9.24 12.10 -32.01
N ALA A 111 9.18 11.79 -30.72
CA ALA A 111 8.23 12.31 -29.76
C ALA A 111 8.88 12.55 -28.39
N PRO A 112 8.32 13.44 -27.55
CA PRO A 112 8.75 13.59 -26.17
C PRO A 112 8.52 12.34 -25.36
N VAL A 113 9.47 12.03 -24.45
CA VAL A 113 9.43 10.88 -23.57
C VAL A 113 9.33 11.35 -22.12
N ILE A 114 8.59 10.62 -21.30
CA ILE A 114 8.47 10.85 -19.86
C ILE A 114 9.71 10.29 -19.16
N LEU A 115 10.52 11.14 -18.53
CA LEU A 115 11.65 10.71 -17.70
C LEU A 115 11.22 10.40 -16.28
N ALA A 116 10.38 11.25 -15.71
CA ALA A 116 9.87 11.10 -14.36
C ALA A 116 8.45 11.66 -14.27
N MET A 117 7.64 11.06 -13.43
CA MET A 117 6.35 11.62 -13.05
C MET A 117 6.02 11.24 -11.61
N GLY A 118 5.34 12.13 -10.90
CA GLY A 118 5.00 11.89 -9.52
C GLY A 118 3.84 12.73 -9.01
N ARG A 119 3.32 12.29 -7.85
CA ARG A 119 2.25 12.97 -7.12
C ARG A 119 2.72 13.29 -5.70
N GLY A 120 2.28 14.44 -5.14
CA GLY A 120 2.58 14.86 -3.78
C GLY A 120 4.09 14.95 -3.53
N LYS A 121 4.62 14.27 -2.54
CA LYS A 121 6.05 14.29 -2.19
C LYS A 121 7.00 13.92 -3.33
N ILE A 122 6.58 13.05 -4.24
CA ILE A 122 7.39 12.69 -5.40
C ILE A 122 7.41 13.85 -6.40
N ALA A 123 6.26 14.51 -6.61
CA ALA A 123 6.20 15.72 -7.43
C ALA A 123 7.12 16.83 -6.89
N GLU A 124 7.11 17.06 -5.58
CA GLU A 124 8.00 18.02 -4.92
C GLU A 124 9.49 17.69 -5.16
N ARG A 125 9.87 16.41 -5.07
CA ARG A 125 11.23 15.96 -5.35
C ARG A 125 11.63 16.14 -6.82
N ILE A 126 10.72 15.86 -7.76
CA ILE A 126 10.94 16.11 -9.19
C ILE A 126 11.16 17.60 -9.45
N ILE A 127 10.34 18.46 -8.86
CA ILE A 127 10.46 19.91 -8.97
C ILE A 127 11.80 20.38 -8.39
N ALA A 128 12.13 19.97 -7.17
CA ALA A 128 13.39 20.33 -6.52
C ALA A 128 14.61 19.88 -7.34
N LYS A 129 14.57 18.66 -7.92
CA LYS A 129 15.64 18.18 -8.80
C LYS A 129 15.75 18.98 -10.09
N GLY A 130 14.61 19.37 -10.66
CA GLY A 130 14.59 20.26 -11.82
C GLY A 130 15.17 21.64 -11.53
N GLU A 131 14.81 22.23 -10.39
CA GLU A 131 15.37 23.51 -9.94
C GLU A 131 16.88 23.43 -9.72
N GLU A 132 17.37 22.35 -9.07
CA GLU A 132 18.80 22.10 -8.87
C GLU A 132 19.57 22.00 -10.20
N SER A 133 18.94 21.45 -11.23
CA SER A 133 19.52 21.23 -12.56
C SER A 133 19.19 22.34 -13.57
N GLU A 134 18.60 23.43 -13.13
CA GLU A 134 18.18 24.58 -13.96
C GLU A 134 17.20 24.22 -15.09
N VAL A 135 16.41 23.13 -14.92
CA VAL A 135 15.39 22.72 -15.87
C VAL A 135 14.20 23.69 -15.81
N THR A 136 13.72 24.13 -16.96
CA THR A 136 12.55 25.02 -17.03
C THR A 136 11.30 24.34 -16.52
N ILE A 137 10.65 24.95 -15.52
CA ILE A 137 9.40 24.46 -14.91
C ILE A 137 8.24 25.28 -15.47
N PHE A 138 7.32 24.57 -16.12
CA PHE A 138 6.11 25.16 -16.69
C PHE A 138 4.86 24.76 -15.89
N ARG A 139 4.12 25.74 -15.42
CA ARG A 139 2.92 25.53 -14.63
C ARG A 139 1.70 25.37 -15.52
N SER A 140 1.16 24.14 -15.60
CA SER A 140 -0.11 23.86 -16.29
C SER A 140 -0.84 22.72 -15.58
N PRO A 141 -1.77 23.01 -14.66
CA PRO A 141 -2.45 21.99 -13.87
C PRO A 141 -3.22 20.97 -14.72
N LEU A 142 -3.87 21.39 -15.79
CA LEU A 142 -4.62 20.51 -16.69
C LEU A 142 -3.68 19.57 -17.46
N LEU A 143 -2.59 20.12 -18.04
CA LEU A 143 -1.64 19.33 -18.82
C LEU A 143 -0.84 18.36 -17.91
N ALA A 144 -0.44 18.79 -16.72
CA ALA A 144 0.24 17.93 -15.77
C ALA A 144 -0.60 16.71 -15.38
N ARG A 145 -1.91 16.90 -15.15
CA ARG A 145 -2.84 15.80 -14.87
C ARG A 145 -3.06 14.90 -16.08
N ALA A 146 -3.27 15.49 -17.26
CA ALA A 146 -3.43 14.74 -18.48
C ALA A 146 -2.24 13.81 -18.72
N LEU A 147 -1.03 14.34 -18.64
CA LEU A 147 0.21 13.55 -18.79
C LEU A 147 0.33 12.48 -17.71
N TYR A 148 0.08 12.82 -16.44
CA TYR A 148 0.22 11.87 -15.34
C TYR A 148 -0.72 10.66 -15.44
N PHE A 149 -1.96 10.86 -15.90
CA PHE A 149 -2.97 9.79 -15.99
C PHE A 149 -2.96 9.03 -17.31
N THR A 150 -2.30 9.54 -18.34
CA THR A 150 -2.32 8.91 -19.68
C THR A 150 -0.97 8.43 -20.19
N SER A 151 0.11 8.66 -19.46
CA SER A 151 1.46 8.31 -19.87
C SER A 151 2.16 7.42 -18.84
N GLU A 152 3.26 6.79 -19.23
CA GLU A 152 4.12 5.96 -18.38
C GLU A 152 5.57 6.43 -18.47
N ILE A 153 6.36 6.21 -17.39
CA ILE A 153 7.78 6.54 -17.36
C ILE A 153 8.51 5.72 -18.42
N GLY A 154 9.38 6.37 -19.19
CA GLY A 154 10.15 5.77 -20.28
C GLY A 154 9.38 5.60 -21.58
N GLN A 155 8.11 6.01 -21.64
CA GLN A 155 7.27 5.95 -22.83
C GLN A 155 7.08 7.33 -23.47
N GLU A 156 6.73 7.33 -24.76
CA GLU A 156 6.31 8.52 -25.47
C GLU A 156 4.96 9.03 -24.90
N ILE A 157 4.72 10.33 -25.02
CA ILE A 157 3.47 10.94 -24.56
C ILE A 157 2.27 10.48 -25.41
N ASN A 158 1.07 10.56 -24.85
CA ASN A 158 -0.16 10.27 -25.56
C ASN A 158 -0.42 11.29 -26.68
N ASP A 159 -0.88 10.81 -27.85
CA ASP A 159 -1.15 11.64 -29.03
C ASP A 159 -2.10 12.80 -28.74
N GLY A 160 -3.08 12.60 -27.87
CA GLY A 160 -4.08 13.62 -27.52
C GLY A 160 -3.51 14.84 -26.78
N VAL A 161 -2.33 14.73 -26.17
CA VAL A 161 -1.66 15.86 -25.51
C VAL A 161 -0.48 16.40 -26.32
N TYR A 162 -0.20 15.82 -27.49
CA TYR A 162 0.97 16.14 -28.29
C TYR A 162 1.06 17.63 -28.65
N THR A 163 -0.03 18.21 -29.14
CA THR A 163 -0.10 19.62 -29.52
C THR A 163 0.20 20.55 -28.34
N ALA A 164 -0.36 20.25 -27.16
CA ALA A 164 -0.13 21.02 -25.95
C ALA A 164 1.33 20.93 -25.48
N VAL A 165 1.90 19.71 -25.46
CA VAL A 165 3.30 19.49 -25.12
C VAL A 165 4.25 20.18 -26.12
N ALA A 166 3.98 20.07 -27.40
CA ALA A 166 4.78 20.75 -28.44
C ALA A 166 4.78 22.27 -28.26
N ALA A 167 3.64 22.88 -27.92
CA ALA A 167 3.56 24.31 -27.63
C ALA A 167 4.41 24.71 -26.41
N VAL A 168 4.37 23.89 -25.34
CA VAL A 168 5.19 24.12 -24.14
C VAL A 168 6.68 23.96 -24.45
N LEU A 169 7.08 22.91 -25.18
CA LEU A 169 8.48 22.70 -25.55
C LEU A 169 9.01 23.80 -26.46
N ALA A 170 8.21 24.27 -27.43
CA ALA A 170 8.58 25.39 -28.28
C ALA A 170 8.79 26.68 -27.45
N TYR A 171 7.97 26.90 -26.43
CA TYR A 171 8.12 28.01 -25.49
C TYR A 171 9.42 27.87 -24.68
N VAL A 172 9.69 26.69 -24.12
CA VAL A 172 10.93 26.41 -23.36
C VAL A 172 12.16 26.64 -24.22
N PHE A 173 12.22 26.10 -25.44
CA PHE A 173 13.35 26.29 -26.34
C PHE A 173 13.60 27.76 -26.72
N ARG A 174 12.56 28.59 -26.74
CA ARG A 174 12.71 30.03 -26.95
C ARG A 174 13.24 30.73 -25.72
N LEU A 175 12.81 30.33 -24.51
CA LEU A 175 13.38 30.82 -23.24
C LEU A 175 14.87 30.49 -23.14
N ASP A 176 15.27 29.27 -23.48
CA ASP A 176 16.65 28.80 -23.45
C ASP A 176 17.57 29.61 -24.43
N ARG A 177 16.99 30.20 -25.50
CA ARG A 177 17.68 31.11 -26.41
C ARG A 177 17.73 32.55 -25.89
N GLY A 178 17.24 32.83 -24.70
CA GLY A 178 17.17 34.15 -24.13
C GLY A 178 16.03 35.03 -24.68
N GLU A 179 15.06 34.44 -25.39
CA GLU A 179 13.86 35.14 -25.84
C GLU A 179 12.84 35.26 -24.68
N THR A 180 11.94 36.21 -24.76
CA THR A 180 10.82 36.38 -23.82
C THR A 180 9.49 36.13 -24.57
N PRO A 181 9.18 34.91 -24.97
CA PRO A 181 7.94 34.62 -25.68
C PRO A 181 6.72 34.74 -24.75
N PRO A 182 5.54 35.09 -25.26
CA PRO A 182 4.30 34.95 -24.48
C PRO A 182 4.05 33.52 -24.09
N GLU A 183 3.38 33.30 -22.95
CA GLU A 183 2.99 31.96 -22.52
C GLU A 183 2.12 31.28 -23.61
N PRO A 184 2.37 29.98 -23.86
CA PRO A 184 1.64 29.28 -24.90
C PRO A 184 0.18 29.07 -24.51
N MET A 185 -0.73 29.34 -25.45
CA MET A 185 -2.15 28.95 -25.33
C MET A 185 -2.34 27.61 -26.06
N PHE A 186 -2.95 26.67 -25.37
CA PHE A 186 -3.34 25.38 -25.94
C PHE A 186 -4.58 24.84 -25.27
N GLU A 187 -5.32 24.03 -25.98
CA GLU A 187 -6.48 23.31 -25.46
C GLU A 187 -6.12 21.84 -25.22
N ILE A 188 -6.68 21.28 -24.16
CA ILE A 188 -6.58 19.86 -23.87
C ILE A 188 -7.95 19.25 -24.15
N PRO A 189 -8.03 18.18 -24.96
CA PRO A 189 -9.28 17.49 -25.25
C PRO A 189 -10.06 17.15 -23.97
N SER A 190 -11.37 17.31 -23.99
CA SER A 190 -12.23 17.09 -22.82
C SER A 190 -12.10 15.69 -22.23
N GLU A 191 -11.78 14.69 -23.06
CA GLU A 191 -11.56 13.31 -22.67
C GLU A 191 -10.29 13.13 -21.85
N LEU A 192 -9.32 14.05 -21.98
CA LEU A 192 -8.02 14.05 -21.31
C LEU A 192 -7.95 15.06 -20.16
N GLN A 193 -9.06 15.68 -19.82
CA GLN A 193 -9.16 16.55 -18.65
C GLN A 193 -9.55 15.71 -17.43
N PHE A 194 -8.64 15.62 -16.49
CA PHE A 194 -8.82 14.86 -15.24
C PHE A 194 -8.87 15.79 -14.02
N ASP A 195 -9.62 15.36 -13.01
CA ASP A 195 -9.53 15.93 -11.66
C ASP A 195 -8.27 15.40 -10.93
N GLU A 196 -8.10 15.77 -9.67
CA GLU A 196 -6.95 15.35 -8.86
C GLU A 196 -6.95 13.85 -8.52
N PHE A 197 -8.07 13.17 -8.73
CA PHE A 197 -8.26 11.74 -8.45
C PHE A 197 -8.22 10.86 -9.70
N GLY A 198 -8.03 11.47 -10.89
CA GLY A 198 -8.01 10.76 -12.17
C GLY A 198 -9.38 10.50 -12.78
N LYS A 199 -10.42 11.18 -12.28
CA LYS A 199 -11.74 11.11 -12.88
C LYS A 199 -11.81 12.13 -14.01
N ALA A 200 -12.26 11.68 -15.20
CA ALA A 200 -12.46 12.57 -16.34
C ALA A 200 -13.49 13.67 -15.98
N LEU A 201 -13.11 14.91 -16.21
CA LEU A 201 -14.02 16.06 -16.11
C LEU A 201 -14.99 15.94 -17.27
N LYS A 202 -16.26 15.61 -17.01
CA LYS A 202 -17.28 15.61 -18.05
C LYS A 202 -17.35 17.02 -18.63
N GLY A 203 -17.07 17.16 -19.92
CA GLY A 203 -17.35 18.40 -20.65
C GLY A 203 -18.81 18.76 -20.49
N ASN A 204 -19.04 19.99 -20.13
CA ASN A 204 -20.38 20.58 -20.04
C ASN A 204 -20.88 20.89 -21.45
#